data_24971aca4fef844ef7a7b21d25c16f3f
#
_entry.id   24971aca4fef844ef7a7b21d25c16f3f
#
_cell.length_a   1.000
_cell.length_b   1.000
_cell.length_c   1.000
_cell.angle_alpha   90.00
_cell.angle_beta   90.00
_cell.angle_gamma   90.00
#
_symmetry.space_group_name_H-M   'P 1'
#
loop_
_entity.id
_entity.type
_entity.pdbx_description
1 polymer ?
#
loop_
_entity_poly.entity_id
_entity_poly.type
_entity_poly.pdbx_seq_one_letter_code
_entity_poly.pdbx_strand_id
1 'polypeptide(L)'
;SCANGIVNRICAEVPDVIPLIHTYGCSIPGEFDRWRRVLTGVCTNPNIYGVLLIGVGCETDDAKVIGQMIHERSGMPVFAQIVQDDGGCEAVISKCIAQARKFLQEAADCRRHEAPLSSLVLGTQCGGSDALSGITANPAIGYVSDWLVENGGTVLLTEMAEMIGTEDTLAARSVTPEVGQRVKDAILAEEVEVRKWLGPEASRIIARGNMAGGLTTIQEKALGCIKKGGTSPIVDILEYGEPIGPRKGLVIMRGPGYDPVSLTGLFSTGAQVMFYSTGRGNPLGFPVAPCIKICSNSKTYYAMGGDDGDMDINAGAVVTDGLKPEELGERCLSYLLDVLNGKLTVPE
;
A
#
# COMPACT_ATOMS: atom_id res chain seq x y z
N SER A 1 -0.06 -20.08 -3.35
CA SER A 1 -0.66 -21.28 -2.77
C SER A 1 0.20 -22.52 -3.03
N CYS A 2 -0.40 -23.65 -3.42
CA CYS A 2 0.33 -24.90 -3.69
C CYS A 2 1.39 -24.78 -4.80
N ALA A 3 1.24 -23.83 -5.73
CA ALA A 3 2.21 -23.54 -6.80
C ALA A 3 3.40 -22.65 -6.35
N ASN A 4 3.45 -22.17 -5.10
CA ASN A 4 4.51 -21.24 -4.66
C ASN A 4 5.93 -21.79 -4.88
N GLY A 5 6.14 -23.13 -4.73
CA GLY A 5 7.43 -23.74 -5.02
C GLY A 5 7.86 -23.65 -6.50
N ILE A 6 6.89 -23.70 -7.42
CA ILE A 6 7.12 -23.51 -8.85
C ILE A 6 7.51 -22.06 -9.14
N VAL A 7 6.76 -21.10 -8.55
CA VAL A 7 7.07 -19.67 -8.67
C VAL A 7 8.48 -19.37 -8.20
N ASN A 8 8.88 -19.88 -7.04
CA ASN A 8 10.24 -19.68 -6.50
C ASN A 8 11.32 -20.24 -7.42
N ARG A 9 11.10 -21.40 -8.05
CA ARG A 9 12.06 -21.97 -9.02
C ARG A 9 12.19 -21.11 -10.27
N ILE A 10 11.08 -20.57 -10.78
CA ILE A 10 11.11 -19.66 -11.95
C ILE A 10 11.87 -18.38 -11.61
N CYS A 11 11.60 -17.76 -10.46
CA CYS A 11 12.29 -16.54 -10.03
C CYS A 11 13.78 -16.77 -9.75
N ALA A 12 14.18 -17.97 -9.30
CA ALA A 12 15.60 -18.33 -9.15
C ALA A 12 16.34 -18.39 -10.49
N GLU A 13 15.66 -18.79 -11.58
CA GLU A 13 16.21 -18.87 -12.95
C GLU A 13 16.11 -17.53 -13.71
N VAL A 14 15.20 -16.64 -13.27
CA VAL A 14 14.96 -15.32 -13.86
C VAL A 14 14.82 -14.30 -12.72
N PRO A 15 15.92 -13.80 -12.14
CA PRO A 15 15.91 -12.98 -10.93
C PRO A 15 15.14 -11.65 -11.04
N ASP A 16 15.01 -11.11 -12.25
CA ASP A 16 14.29 -9.85 -12.50
C ASP A 16 12.76 -10.00 -12.47
N VAL A 17 12.25 -11.22 -12.23
CA VAL A 17 10.82 -11.47 -12.05
C VAL A 17 10.45 -11.45 -10.57
N ILE A 18 9.41 -10.69 -10.24
CA ILE A 18 8.96 -10.50 -8.86
C ILE A 18 7.98 -11.62 -8.47
N PRO A 19 8.28 -12.41 -7.42
CA PRO A 19 7.37 -13.44 -6.92
C PRO A 19 6.24 -12.85 -6.08
N LEU A 20 4.99 -13.04 -6.48
CA LEU A 20 3.81 -12.75 -5.66
C LEU A 20 3.35 -14.03 -4.95
N ILE A 21 3.94 -14.32 -3.80
CA ILE A 21 3.66 -15.51 -3.00
C ILE A 21 2.50 -15.25 -2.05
N HIS A 22 1.55 -16.17 -2.01
CA HIS A 22 0.41 -16.12 -1.10
C HIS A 22 -0.02 -17.50 -0.62
N THR A 23 -0.85 -17.57 0.41
CA THR A 23 -1.34 -18.80 1.03
C THR A 23 -2.79 -19.13 0.68
N TYR A 24 -3.50 -18.23 -0.01
CA TYR A 24 -4.87 -18.44 -0.46
C TYR A 24 -4.93 -19.30 -1.72
N GLY A 25 -6.03 -20.02 -1.94
CA GLY A 25 -6.16 -20.86 -3.15
C GLY A 25 -7.45 -21.66 -3.22
N CYS A 26 -7.89 -22.31 -2.16
CA CYS A 26 -9.13 -23.07 -2.13
C CYS A 26 -9.72 -23.16 -0.72
N SER A 27 -11.02 -23.43 -0.67
CA SER A 27 -11.74 -23.85 0.55
C SER A 27 -11.65 -22.94 1.77
N ILE A 28 -11.53 -21.62 1.58
CA ILE A 28 -11.65 -20.63 2.66
C ILE A 28 -12.99 -19.89 2.48
N PRO A 29 -14.07 -20.32 3.13
CA PRO A 29 -15.40 -19.71 2.96
C PRO A 29 -15.38 -18.21 3.30
N GLY A 30 -16.03 -17.39 2.46
CA GLY A 30 -16.17 -15.95 2.68
C GLY A 30 -14.98 -15.08 2.26
N GLU A 31 -13.84 -15.68 1.92
CA GLU A 31 -12.64 -14.92 1.55
C GLU A 31 -12.38 -14.87 0.03
N PHE A 32 -13.08 -15.65 -0.79
CA PHE A 32 -12.79 -15.75 -2.23
C PHE A 32 -12.92 -14.42 -2.96
N ASP A 33 -13.99 -13.68 -2.76
CA ASP A 33 -14.23 -12.43 -3.47
C ASP A 33 -13.20 -11.38 -3.06
N ARG A 34 -12.82 -11.34 -1.78
CA ARG A 34 -11.75 -10.47 -1.29
C ARG A 34 -10.42 -10.86 -1.91
N TRP A 35 -10.05 -12.15 -1.86
CA TRP A 35 -8.79 -12.64 -2.42
C TRP A 35 -8.70 -12.37 -3.92
N ARG A 36 -9.74 -12.71 -4.69
CA ARG A 36 -9.82 -12.47 -6.14
C ARG A 36 -9.66 -10.98 -6.46
N ARG A 37 -10.36 -10.12 -5.73
CA ARG A 37 -10.27 -8.66 -5.86
C ARG A 37 -8.86 -8.16 -5.61
N VAL A 38 -8.23 -8.60 -4.52
CA VAL A 38 -6.88 -8.20 -4.13
C VAL A 38 -5.85 -8.69 -5.14
N LEU A 39 -5.87 -9.97 -5.49
CA LEU A 39 -4.93 -10.53 -6.47
C LEU A 39 -5.07 -9.83 -7.83
N THR A 40 -6.29 -9.70 -8.33
CA THR A 40 -6.55 -8.99 -9.59
C THR A 40 -6.08 -7.54 -9.50
N GLY A 41 -6.37 -6.84 -8.38
CA GLY A 41 -5.95 -5.47 -8.15
C GLY A 41 -4.45 -5.27 -8.17
N VAL A 42 -3.70 -6.08 -7.42
CA VAL A 42 -2.23 -6.04 -7.43
C VAL A 42 -1.68 -6.33 -8.82
N CYS A 43 -2.18 -7.39 -9.47
CA CYS A 43 -1.73 -7.79 -10.81
C CYS A 43 -2.10 -6.78 -11.91
N THR A 44 -3.05 -5.87 -11.69
CA THR A 44 -3.39 -4.79 -12.64
C THR A 44 -2.76 -3.45 -12.30
N ASN A 45 -1.82 -3.42 -11.35
CA ASN A 45 -1.11 -2.19 -11.01
C ASN A 45 -0.30 -1.68 -12.20
N PRO A 46 -0.37 -0.38 -12.54
CA PRO A 46 0.29 0.17 -13.74
C PRO A 46 1.83 0.11 -13.70
N ASN A 47 2.44 -0.22 -12.57
CA ASN A 47 3.88 -0.47 -12.46
C ASN A 47 4.28 -1.89 -12.98
N ILE A 48 3.31 -2.75 -13.31
CA ILE A 48 3.54 -4.11 -13.80
C ILE A 48 3.40 -4.13 -15.33
N TYR A 49 4.40 -4.69 -16.02
CA TYR A 49 4.35 -4.89 -17.47
C TYR A 49 3.46 -6.08 -17.85
N GLY A 50 3.64 -7.21 -17.19
CA GLY A 50 2.92 -8.44 -17.49
C GLY A 50 2.92 -9.43 -16.34
N VAL A 51 2.04 -10.42 -16.40
CA VAL A 51 1.79 -11.35 -15.30
C VAL A 51 1.91 -12.80 -15.77
N LEU A 52 2.66 -13.62 -15.02
CA LEU A 52 2.66 -15.07 -15.12
C LEU A 52 1.78 -15.64 -14.00
N LEU A 53 0.72 -16.34 -14.35
CA LEU A 53 -0.18 -16.99 -13.38
C LEU A 53 0.02 -18.50 -13.44
N ILE A 54 0.19 -19.12 -12.25
CA ILE A 54 0.42 -20.54 -12.15
C ILE A 54 -0.59 -21.15 -11.17
N GLY A 55 -1.52 -21.92 -11.70
CA GLY A 55 -2.45 -22.76 -10.95
C GLY A 55 -2.00 -24.21 -10.91
N VAL A 56 -2.42 -24.95 -9.90
CA VAL A 56 -2.23 -26.42 -9.84
C VAL A 56 -3.30 -27.14 -10.65
N GLY A 57 -4.56 -26.64 -10.61
CA GLY A 57 -5.71 -27.17 -11.31
C GLY A 57 -6.82 -27.71 -10.39
N CYS A 58 -6.65 -27.54 -9.08
CA CYS A 58 -7.68 -27.89 -8.08
C CYS A 58 -8.14 -26.68 -7.25
N GLU A 59 -7.70 -25.49 -7.59
CA GLU A 59 -8.12 -24.24 -6.97
C GLU A 59 -9.58 -23.92 -7.28
N THR A 60 -10.24 -23.18 -6.40
CA THR A 60 -11.60 -22.71 -6.64
C THR A 60 -11.69 -21.75 -7.82
N ASP A 61 -10.68 -20.90 -7.98
CA ASP A 61 -10.54 -19.99 -9.11
C ASP A 61 -9.46 -20.48 -10.08
N ASP A 62 -9.86 -20.76 -11.30
CA ASP A 62 -8.98 -21.17 -12.38
C ASP A 62 -7.99 -20.03 -12.77
N ALA A 63 -6.69 -20.35 -12.85
CA ALA A 63 -5.66 -19.37 -13.18
C ALA A 63 -5.89 -18.72 -14.57
N LYS A 64 -6.45 -19.43 -15.54
CA LYS A 64 -6.77 -18.89 -16.88
C LYS A 64 -7.93 -17.90 -16.80
N VAL A 65 -8.93 -18.16 -15.95
CA VAL A 65 -10.06 -17.24 -15.70
C VAL A 65 -9.56 -15.97 -15.03
N ILE A 66 -8.75 -16.09 -13.97
CA ILE A 66 -8.13 -14.92 -13.31
C ILE A 66 -7.24 -14.16 -14.30
N GLY A 67 -6.47 -14.85 -15.14
CA GLY A 67 -5.66 -14.24 -16.18
C GLY A 67 -6.46 -13.43 -17.19
N GLN A 68 -7.61 -13.94 -17.61
CA GLN A 68 -8.52 -13.21 -18.48
C GLN A 68 -9.06 -11.94 -17.80
N MET A 69 -9.50 -12.03 -16.54
CA MET A 69 -9.96 -10.87 -15.78
C MET A 69 -8.90 -9.77 -15.64
N ILE A 70 -7.62 -10.14 -15.42
CA ILE A 70 -6.50 -9.20 -15.36
C ILE A 70 -6.32 -8.53 -16.71
N HIS A 71 -6.29 -9.31 -17.79
CA HIS A 71 -6.13 -8.78 -19.15
C HIS A 71 -7.26 -7.83 -19.55
N GLU A 72 -8.50 -8.22 -19.32
CA GLU A 72 -9.70 -7.40 -19.63
C GLU A 72 -9.69 -6.08 -18.88
N ARG A 73 -9.20 -6.07 -17.64
CA ARG A 73 -9.17 -4.88 -16.80
C ARG A 73 -8.02 -3.92 -17.13
N SER A 74 -6.86 -4.43 -17.54
CA SER A 74 -5.63 -3.63 -17.67
C SER A 74 -5.08 -3.56 -19.10
N GLY A 75 -5.46 -4.49 -19.98
CA GLY A 75 -4.87 -4.66 -21.29
C GLY A 75 -3.45 -5.25 -21.28
N MET A 76 -2.87 -5.50 -20.10
CA MET A 76 -1.48 -6.02 -20.01
C MET A 76 -1.37 -7.47 -20.46
N PRO A 77 -0.16 -7.91 -20.88
CA PRO A 77 0.08 -9.30 -21.25
C PRO A 77 -0.03 -10.21 -20.02
N VAL A 78 -0.77 -11.31 -20.19
CA VAL A 78 -0.92 -12.35 -19.18
C VAL A 78 -0.61 -13.72 -19.77
N PHE A 79 0.16 -14.52 -19.05
CA PHE A 79 0.45 -15.91 -19.41
C PHE A 79 0.06 -16.82 -18.24
N ALA A 80 -1.01 -17.59 -18.41
CA ALA A 80 -1.56 -18.48 -17.38
C ALA A 80 -1.26 -19.94 -17.72
N GLN A 81 -0.79 -20.71 -16.75
CA GLN A 81 -0.52 -22.14 -16.85
C GLN A 81 -1.16 -22.91 -15.69
N ILE A 82 -1.65 -24.09 -15.99
CA ILE A 82 -2.24 -25.02 -14.99
C ILE A 82 -1.39 -26.30 -15.01
N VAL A 83 -0.79 -26.62 -13.86
CA VAL A 83 0.19 -27.73 -13.76
C VAL A 83 -0.40 -29.07 -14.23
N GLN A 84 -1.62 -29.36 -13.83
CA GLN A 84 -2.29 -30.65 -14.18
C GLN A 84 -2.62 -30.76 -15.66
N ASP A 85 -2.92 -29.63 -16.33
CA ASP A 85 -3.35 -29.62 -17.73
C ASP A 85 -2.20 -29.36 -18.71
N ASP A 86 -1.16 -28.63 -18.27
CA ASP A 86 -0.15 -28.07 -19.17
C ASP A 86 1.17 -28.87 -19.17
N GLY A 87 1.17 -30.12 -18.69
CA GLY A 87 2.26 -31.09 -18.80
C GLY A 87 3.10 -31.28 -17.54
N GLY A 88 2.57 -30.90 -16.38
CA GLY A 88 3.22 -31.08 -15.08
C GLY A 88 4.22 -29.98 -14.73
N CYS A 89 4.84 -30.09 -13.56
CA CYS A 89 5.69 -29.02 -13.00
C CYS A 89 6.83 -28.60 -13.91
N GLU A 90 7.62 -29.54 -14.45
CA GLU A 90 8.82 -29.22 -15.24
C GLU A 90 8.46 -28.55 -16.58
N ALA A 91 7.37 -28.99 -17.22
CA ALA A 91 6.91 -28.37 -18.46
C ALA A 91 6.42 -26.93 -18.21
N VAL A 92 5.64 -26.72 -17.14
CA VAL A 92 5.14 -25.39 -16.75
C VAL A 92 6.30 -24.45 -16.38
N ILE A 93 7.29 -24.92 -15.60
CA ILE A 93 8.47 -24.13 -15.26
C ILE A 93 9.21 -23.69 -16.53
N SER A 94 9.48 -24.61 -17.44
CA SER A 94 10.21 -24.31 -18.69
C SER A 94 9.47 -23.30 -19.55
N LYS A 95 8.15 -23.45 -19.71
CA LYS A 95 7.31 -22.50 -20.46
C LYS A 95 7.29 -21.12 -19.80
N CYS A 96 7.13 -21.07 -18.47
CA CYS A 96 7.10 -19.81 -17.73
C CYS A 96 8.44 -19.08 -17.75
N ILE A 97 9.58 -19.79 -17.66
CA ILE A 97 10.92 -19.19 -17.81
C ILE A 97 11.07 -18.55 -19.19
N ALA A 98 10.69 -19.25 -20.27
CA ALA A 98 10.74 -18.71 -21.60
C ALA A 98 9.86 -17.47 -21.76
N GLN A 99 8.65 -17.51 -21.25
CA GLN A 99 7.74 -16.37 -21.31
C GLN A 99 8.19 -15.20 -20.42
N ALA A 100 8.76 -15.47 -19.24
CA ALA A 100 9.32 -14.44 -18.36
C ALA A 100 10.42 -13.65 -19.07
N ARG A 101 11.36 -14.34 -19.70
CA ARG A 101 12.43 -13.71 -20.48
C ARG A 101 11.90 -12.87 -21.64
N LYS A 102 10.84 -13.34 -22.31
CA LYS A 102 10.16 -12.56 -23.35
C LYS A 102 9.54 -11.29 -22.79
N PHE A 103 8.80 -11.38 -21.68
CA PHE A 103 8.20 -10.21 -21.03
C PHE A 103 9.24 -9.20 -20.57
N LEU A 104 10.39 -9.63 -20.06
CA LEU A 104 11.49 -8.74 -19.67
C LEU A 104 12.08 -8.01 -20.88
N GLN A 105 12.25 -8.68 -22.02
CA GLN A 105 12.70 -8.05 -23.26
C GLN A 105 11.70 -6.98 -23.74
N GLU A 106 10.42 -7.31 -23.76
CA GLU A 106 9.36 -6.38 -24.17
C GLU A 106 9.23 -5.20 -23.18
N ALA A 107 9.36 -5.45 -21.87
CA ALA A 107 9.35 -4.42 -20.85
C ALA A 107 10.53 -3.44 -20.98
N ALA A 108 11.71 -3.93 -21.39
CA ALA A 108 12.89 -3.09 -21.61
C ALA A 108 12.70 -2.07 -22.76
N ASP A 109 11.78 -2.34 -23.68
CA ASP A 109 11.43 -1.41 -24.76
C ASP A 109 10.41 -0.34 -24.36
N CYS A 110 9.78 -0.48 -23.18
CA CYS A 110 8.87 0.53 -22.65
C CYS A 110 9.60 1.86 -22.42
N ARG A 111 8.97 2.94 -22.83
CA ARG A 111 9.52 4.30 -22.62
C ARG A 111 8.61 5.08 -21.70
N ARG A 112 9.23 5.82 -20.81
CA ARG A 112 8.49 6.77 -19.94
C ARG A 112 8.01 7.94 -20.81
N HIS A 113 6.83 8.41 -20.50
CA HIS A 113 6.22 9.59 -21.13
C HIS A 113 5.57 10.47 -20.06
N GLU A 114 5.31 11.71 -20.40
CA GLU A 114 4.60 12.63 -19.51
C GLU A 114 3.20 12.13 -19.22
N ALA A 115 2.81 12.21 -17.96
CA ALA A 115 1.46 11.88 -17.50
C ALA A 115 0.92 13.00 -16.60
N PRO A 116 -0.38 13.30 -16.66
CA PRO A 116 -0.97 14.33 -15.80
C PRO A 116 -1.02 13.85 -14.35
N LEU A 117 -0.79 14.75 -13.40
CA LEU A 117 -0.90 14.46 -11.96
C LEU A 117 -2.27 13.89 -11.58
N SER A 118 -3.30 14.23 -12.34
CA SER A 118 -4.64 13.67 -12.16
C SER A 118 -4.73 12.15 -12.38
N SER A 119 -3.73 11.52 -12.98
CA SER A 119 -3.64 10.06 -13.09
C SER A 119 -2.94 9.40 -11.89
N LEU A 120 -2.30 10.19 -11.02
CA LEU A 120 -1.57 9.66 -9.88
C LEU A 120 -2.50 9.26 -8.74
N VAL A 121 -2.24 8.09 -8.18
CA VAL A 121 -2.84 7.57 -6.95
C VAL A 121 -1.72 7.34 -5.93
N LEU A 122 -1.68 8.17 -4.90
CA LEU A 122 -0.72 8.11 -3.80
C LEU A 122 -1.33 7.33 -2.63
N GLY A 123 -0.68 6.27 -2.18
CA GLY A 123 -1.02 5.60 -0.94
C GLY A 123 -0.32 6.23 0.27
N THR A 124 -0.96 6.21 1.43
CA THR A 124 -0.37 6.67 2.68
C THR A 124 -0.52 5.63 3.78
N GLN A 125 0.58 5.31 4.45
CA GLN A 125 0.66 4.30 5.50
C GLN A 125 1.55 4.78 6.64
N CYS A 126 1.34 4.28 7.86
CA CYS A 126 2.32 4.42 8.94
C CYS A 126 2.58 3.09 9.65
N GLY A 127 3.85 2.81 9.97
CA GLY A 127 4.24 1.60 10.66
C GLY A 127 5.28 1.85 11.74
N GLY A 128 5.03 1.31 12.96
CA GLY A 128 5.90 1.59 14.09
C GLY A 128 5.89 3.07 14.51
N SER A 129 4.72 3.71 14.52
CA SER A 129 4.56 5.12 14.89
C SER A 129 5.05 5.43 16.30
N ASP A 130 5.55 6.64 16.50
CA ASP A 130 6.00 7.21 17.78
C ASP A 130 5.27 8.53 18.10
N ALA A 131 5.58 9.13 19.24
CA ALA A 131 4.98 10.39 19.66
C ALA A 131 5.26 11.56 18.70
N LEU A 132 6.34 11.50 17.89
CA LEU A 132 6.68 12.54 16.93
C LEU A 132 5.98 12.35 15.58
N SER A 133 5.48 11.17 15.26
CA SER A 133 4.86 10.86 13.96
C SER A 133 3.73 11.83 13.60
N GLY A 134 2.88 12.19 14.56
CA GLY A 134 1.74 13.09 14.37
C GLY A 134 2.08 14.58 14.23
N ILE A 135 3.33 14.98 14.53
CA ILE A 135 3.78 16.38 14.47
C ILE A 135 4.92 16.62 13.48
N THR A 136 5.50 15.56 12.91
CA THR A 136 6.61 15.65 11.93
C THR A 136 6.21 14.98 10.61
N ALA A 137 6.39 13.65 10.48
CA ALA A 137 6.21 12.92 9.22
C ALA A 137 4.77 12.98 8.68
N ASN A 138 3.76 12.72 9.53
CA ASN A 138 2.38 12.64 9.05
C ASN A 138 1.83 13.97 8.54
N PRO A 139 2.07 15.14 9.18
CA PRO A 139 1.72 16.45 8.61
C PRO A 139 2.42 16.74 7.29
N ALA A 140 3.70 16.34 7.13
CA ALA A 140 4.44 16.54 5.88
C ALA A 140 3.84 15.68 4.73
N ILE A 141 3.41 14.44 5.03
CA ILE A 141 2.63 13.64 4.08
C ILE A 141 1.31 14.35 3.75
N GLY A 142 0.64 14.89 4.76
CA GLY A 142 -0.61 15.65 4.59
C GLY A 142 -0.46 16.86 3.67
N TYR A 143 0.66 17.58 3.76
CA TYR A 143 0.98 18.67 2.83
C TYR A 143 1.00 18.19 1.36
N VAL A 144 1.69 17.07 1.10
CA VAL A 144 1.75 16.50 -0.24
C VAL A 144 0.39 15.94 -0.67
N SER A 145 -0.38 15.38 0.26
CA SER A 145 -1.74 14.89 0.01
C SER A 145 -2.66 16.00 -0.46
N ASP A 146 -2.66 17.15 0.23
CA ASP A 146 -3.45 18.31 -0.17
C ASP A 146 -3.00 18.85 -1.53
N TRP A 147 -1.68 19.00 -1.72
CA TRP A 147 -1.13 19.44 -2.99
C TRP A 147 -1.56 18.52 -4.16
N LEU A 148 -1.51 17.20 -3.97
CA LEU A 148 -1.91 16.25 -5.02
C LEU A 148 -3.41 16.33 -5.32
N VAL A 149 -4.25 16.45 -4.29
CA VAL A 149 -5.71 16.61 -4.45
C VAL A 149 -6.04 17.89 -5.21
N GLU A 150 -5.40 19.01 -4.87
CA GLU A 150 -5.55 20.30 -5.56
C GLU A 150 -5.15 20.22 -7.04
N ASN A 151 -4.20 19.33 -7.39
CA ASN A 151 -3.79 19.06 -8.76
C ASN A 151 -4.58 17.93 -9.44
N GLY A 152 -5.73 17.53 -8.86
CA GLY A 152 -6.67 16.58 -9.44
C GLY A 152 -6.29 15.11 -9.28
N GLY A 153 -5.23 14.80 -8.53
CA GLY A 153 -4.82 13.42 -8.22
C GLY A 153 -5.67 12.78 -7.11
N THR A 154 -5.28 11.59 -6.70
CA THR A 154 -5.99 10.81 -5.68
C THR A 154 -5.04 10.40 -4.56
N VAL A 155 -5.52 10.51 -3.34
CA VAL A 155 -4.82 10.05 -2.14
C VAL A 155 -5.64 8.96 -1.46
N LEU A 156 -5.00 7.85 -1.14
CA LEU A 156 -5.58 6.75 -0.37
C LEU A 156 -5.08 6.80 1.07
N LEU A 157 -6.00 7.01 2.00
CA LEU A 157 -5.76 6.88 3.43
C LEU A 157 -6.35 5.55 3.90
N THR A 158 -5.65 4.83 4.77
CA THR A 158 -6.07 3.52 5.28
C THR A 158 -5.79 3.39 6.77
N GLU A 159 -5.83 2.16 7.32
CA GLU A 159 -5.57 1.85 8.73
C GLU A 159 -6.77 2.21 9.63
N MET A 160 -7.91 1.55 9.36
CA MET A 160 -9.17 1.86 10.08
C MET A 160 -9.07 1.81 11.60
N ALA A 161 -8.32 0.85 12.15
CA ALA A 161 -8.10 0.76 13.59
C ALA A 161 -7.37 1.99 14.16
N GLU A 162 -6.57 2.67 13.32
CA GLU A 162 -5.86 3.89 13.66
C GLU A 162 -6.67 5.16 13.37
N MET A 163 -7.96 5.04 13.14
CA MET A 163 -8.93 6.14 13.03
C MET A 163 -9.93 6.15 14.18
N ILE A 164 -9.88 5.15 15.08
CA ILE A 164 -10.79 5.03 16.24
C ILE A 164 -10.64 6.24 17.16
N GLY A 165 -11.77 6.89 17.44
CA GLY A 165 -11.84 8.13 18.21
C GLY A 165 -11.72 9.41 17.37
N THR A 166 -11.66 9.29 16.03
CA THR A 166 -11.67 10.44 15.09
C THR A 166 -12.86 10.41 14.14
N GLU A 167 -13.82 9.53 14.36
CA GLU A 167 -14.97 9.29 13.49
C GLU A 167 -15.79 10.55 13.22
N ASP A 168 -16.06 11.39 14.23
CA ASP A 168 -16.79 12.65 14.05
C ASP A 168 -15.97 13.69 13.26
N THR A 169 -14.66 13.74 13.50
CA THR A 169 -13.73 14.63 12.78
C THR A 169 -13.68 14.28 11.29
N LEU A 170 -13.54 12.98 10.96
CA LEU A 170 -13.49 12.53 9.58
C LEU A 170 -14.85 12.62 8.89
N ALA A 171 -15.94 12.33 9.60
CA ALA A 171 -17.29 12.50 9.08
C ALA A 171 -17.59 13.97 8.73
N ALA A 172 -17.24 14.90 9.61
CA ALA A 172 -17.42 16.33 9.37
C ALA A 172 -16.58 16.87 8.20
N ARG A 173 -15.48 16.17 7.85
CA ARG A 173 -14.58 16.51 6.76
C ARG A 173 -14.99 15.86 5.43
N SER A 174 -16.06 15.10 5.38
CA SER A 174 -16.54 14.43 4.17
C SER A 174 -17.31 15.38 3.26
N VAL A 175 -17.26 15.14 1.93
CA VAL A 175 -17.90 16.00 0.92
C VAL A 175 -19.42 16.04 1.04
N THR A 176 -20.04 14.97 1.56
CA THR A 176 -21.49 14.92 1.84
C THR A 176 -21.77 14.26 3.18
N PRO A 177 -22.93 14.51 3.80
CA PRO A 177 -23.33 13.83 5.03
C PRO A 177 -23.38 12.30 4.89
N GLU A 178 -23.75 11.78 3.72
CA GLU A 178 -23.86 10.34 3.44
C GLU A 178 -22.47 9.69 3.45
N VAL A 179 -21.47 10.32 2.82
CA VAL A 179 -20.08 9.85 2.89
C VAL A 179 -19.58 9.91 4.32
N GLY A 180 -19.86 11.01 5.03
CA GLY A 180 -19.49 11.16 6.43
C GLY A 180 -20.09 10.07 7.34
N GLN A 181 -21.35 9.72 7.13
CA GLN A 181 -22.00 8.65 7.89
C GLN A 181 -21.35 7.28 7.57
N ARG A 182 -21.06 6.98 6.31
CA ARG A 182 -20.36 5.73 5.91
C ARG A 182 -18.97 5.63 6.55
N VAL A 183 -18.21 6.73 6.59
CA VAL A 183 -16.90 6.80 7.24
C VAL A 183 -17.03 6.51 8.73
N LYS A 184 -17.98 7.19 9.40
CA LYS A 184 -18.24 7.00 10.84
C LYS A 184 -18.65 5.56 11.14
N ASP A 185 -19.60 5.00 10.41
CA ASP A 185 -20.07 3.63 10.59
C ASP A 185 -18.96 2.61 10.40
N ALA A 186 -18.07 2.83 9.42
CA ALA A 186 -16.94 1.96 9.17
C ALA A 186 -15.90 1.97 10.31
N ILE A 187 -15.61 3.13 10.90
CA ILE A 187 -14.69 3.24 12.04
C ILE A 187 -15.29 2.58 13.28
N LEU A 188 -16.58 2.82 13.56
CA LEU A 188 -17.27 2.20 14.68
C LEU A 188 -17.36 0.67 14.53
N ALA A 189 -17.60 0.17 13.31
CA ALA A 189 -17.58 -1.25 13.03
C ALA A 189 -16.19 -1.87 13.26
N GLU A 190 -15.13 -1.17 12.85
CA GLU A 190 -13.75 -1.60 13.11
C GLU A 190 -13.45 -1.65 14.61
N GLU A 191 -13.89 -0.66 15.37
CA GLU A 191 -13.72 -0.66 16.83
C GLU A 191 -14.38 -1.89 17.48
N VAL A 192 -15.60 -2.24 17.04
CA VAL A 192 -16.30 -3.43 17.53
C VAL A 192 -15.50 -4.70 17.24
N GLU A 193 -15.00 -4.86 16.01
CA GLU A 193 -14.19 -6.03 15.63
C GLU A 193 -12.87 -6.10 16.41
N VAL A 194 -12.14 -4.98 16.53
CA VAL A 194 -10.89 -4.93 17.30
C VAL A 194 -11.14 -5.29 18.76
N ARG A 195 -12.21 -4.77 19.38
CA ARG A 195 -12.57 -5.10 20.76
C ARG A 195 -12.94 -6.57 20.93
N LYS A 196 -13.60 -7.17 19.95
CA LYS A 196 -13.95 -8.59 19.94
C LYS A 196 -12.71 -9.50 19.89
N TRP A 197 -11.69 -9.12 19.08
CA TRP A 197 -10.45 -9.86 18.98
C TRP A 197 -9.54 -9.70 20.19
N LEU A 198 -9.44 -8.50 20.75
CA LEU A 198 -8.55 -8.20 21.87
C LEU A 198 -9.20 -8.47 23.24
N GLY A 199 -10.53 -8.62 23.31
CA GLY A 199 -11.24 -8.87 24.57
C GLY A 199 -10.91 -7.84 25.65
N PRO A 200 -10.53 -8.28 26.89
CA PRO A 200 -10.14 -7.38 27.98
C PRO A 200 -8.94 -6.48 27.68
N GLU A 201 -8.11 -6.88 26.68
CA GLU A 201 -6.93 -6.13 26.23
C GLU A 201 -7.27 -5.03 25.21
N ALA A 202 -8.55 -4.77 24.95
CA ALA A 202 -9.00 -3.76 23.97
C ALA A 202 -8.48 -2.34 24.25
N SER A 203 -8.09 -2.04 25.49
CA SER A 203 -7.36 -0.80 25.84
C SER A 203 -5.95 -0.75 25.25
N ARG A 204 -5.42 -1.89 24.76
CA ARG A 204 -4.11 -2.03 24.12
C ARG A 204 -4.20 -2.14 22.60
N ILE A 205 -5.10 -1.40 21.97
CA ILE A 205 -5.15 -1.27 20.50
C ILE A 205 -3.82 -0.71 19.97
N ILE A 206 -2.99 -0.10 20.82
CA ILE A 206 -1.65 0.38 20.51
C ILE A 206 -0.64 -0.76 20.70
N ALA A 207 0.17 -1.02 19.69
CA ALA A 207 1.26 -1.98 19.78
C ALA A 207 2.32 -1.56 20.82
N ARG A 208 2.99 -2.54 21.45
CA ARG A 208 4.05 -2.28 22.42
C ARG A 208 5.15 -1.36 21.87
N GLY A 209 5.47 -1.48 20.56
CA GLY A 209 6.43 -0.63 19.89
C GLY A 209 6.01 0.84 19.86
N ASN A 210 4.71 1.12 19.67
CA ASN A 210 4.17 2.49 19.71
C ASN A 210 4.26 3.08 21.12
N MET A 211 3.95 2.29 22.16
CA MET A 211 4.12 2.73 23.56
C MET A 211 5.59 3.00 23.89
N ALA A 212 6.50 2.14 23.45
CA ALA A 212 7.94 2.36 23.60
C ALA A 212 8.43 3.59 22.81
N GLY A 213 7.70 4.00 21.77
CA GLY A 213 7.89 5.23 21.01
C GLY A 213 7.25 6.47 21.65
N GLY A 214 6.59 6.33 22.82
CA GLY A 214 6.03 7.43 23.57
C GLY A 214 4.53 7.69 23.37
N LEU A 215 3.83 6.91 22.55
CA LEU A 215 2.39 6.99 22.40
C LEU A 215 1.67 6.36 23.59
N THR A 216 0.55 6.96 24.04
CA THR A 216 -0.16 6.56 25.26
C THR A 216 -1.54 5.97 25.00
N THR A 217 -2.29 6.49 24.02
CA THR A 217 -3.65 6.07 23.70
C THR A 217 -3.86 5.89 22.20
N ILE A 218 -4.90 5.13 21.84
CA ILE A 218 -5.29 4.99 20.43
C ILE A 218 -5.77 6.33 19.86
N GLN A 219 -6.43 7.16 20.64
CA GLN A 219 -6.90 8.47 20.20
C GLN A 219 -5.74 9.40 19.86
N GLU A 220 -4.67 9.41 20.68
CA GLU A 220 -3.43 10.15 20.36
C GLU A 220 -2.83 9.67 19.04
N LYS A 221 -2.71 8.35 18.88
CA LYS A 221 -2.22 7.74 17.65
C LYS A 221 -3.10 8.10 16.45
N ALA A 222 -4.43 8.01 16.60
CA ALA A 222 -5.40 8.29 15.54
C ALA A 222 -5.36 9.76 15.08
N LEU A 223 -5.30 10.70 16.01
CA LEU A 223 -5.15 12.13 15.69
C LEU A 223 -3.89 12.43 14.90
N GLY A 224 -2.80 11.68 15.15
CA GLY A 224 -1.58 11.74 14.35
C GLY A 224 -1.73 11.05 13.00
N CYS A 225 -2.37 9.88 12.96
CA CYS A 225 -2.53 9.07 11.76
C CYS A 225 -3.32 9.80 10.66
N ILE A 226 -4.48 10.39 10.99
CA ILE A 226 -5.35 11.07 10.02
C ILE A 226 -4.70 12.30 9.36
N LYS A 227 -3.61 12.83 9.93
CA LYS A 227 -2.84 13.95 9.36
C LYS A 227 -2.23 13.60 8.00
N LYS A 228 -1.94 12.32 7.73
CA LYS A 228 -1.45 11.86 6.42
C LYS A 228 -2.39 12.21 5.26
N GLY A 229 -3.69 12.31 5.52
CA GLY A 229 -4.68 12.73 4.53
C GLY A 229 -4.83 14.25 4.37
N GLY A 230 -3.95 15.06 4.96
CA GLY A 230 -4.02 16.53 4.89
C GLY A 230 -5.32 17.09 5.45
N THR A 231 -5.81 18.15 4.80
CA THR A 231 -7.06 18.86 5.14
C THR A 231 -8.16 18.69 4.09
N SER A 232 -7.86 18.08 2.95
CA SER A 232 -8.77 17.86 1.83
C SER A 232 -10.03 17.11 2.24
N PRO A 233 -11.21 17.43 1.66
CA PRO A 233 -12.44 16.71 1.93
C PRO A 233 -12.36 15.24 1.51
N ILE A 234 -12.94 14.35 2.33
CA ILE A 234 -13.04 12.92 2.03
C ILE A 234 -14.17 12.71 1.02
N VAL A 235 -13.84 12.19 -0.16
CA VAL A 235 -14.78 12.02 -1.26
C VAL A 235 -15.49 10.67 -1.26
N ASP A 236 -14.88 9.63 -0.70
CA ASP A 236 -15.48 8.29 -0.60
C ASP A 236 -14.75 7.40 0.41
N ILE A 237 -15.37 6.27 0.73
CA ILE A 237 -14.77 5.15 1.47
C ILE A 237 -14.98 3.85 0.70
N LEU A 238 -13.92 3.08 0.54
CA LEU A 238 -13.84 1.85 -0.23
C LEU A 238 -13.63 0.63 0.66
N GLU A 239 -14.07 -0.52 0.19
CA GLU A 239 -13.71 -1.80 0.78
C GLU A 239 -12.24 -2.14 0.51
N TYR A 240 -11.67 -3.03 1.31
CA TYR A 240 -10.28 -3.48 1.18
C TYR A 240 -9.97 -4.01 -0.23
N GLY A 241 -9.04 -3.38 -0.92
CA GLY A 241 -8.67 -3.72 -2.29
C GLY A 241 -9.73 -3.44 -3.36
N GLU A 242 -10.79 -2.68 -3.03
CA GLU A 242 -11.74 -2.21 -4.03
C GLU A 242 -11.05 -1.23 -4.99
N PRO A 243 -11.23 -1.38 -6.32
CA PRO A 243 -10.60 -0.50 -7.29
C PRO A 243 -10.98 0.95 -7.08
N ILE A 244 -10.00 1.86 -7.19
CA ILE A 244 -10.23 3.31 -7.06
C ILE A 244 -11.21 3.84 -8.12
N GLY A 245 -11.23 3.24 -9.30
CA GLY A 245 -12.10 3.67 -10.40
C GLY A 245 -11.89 5.14 -10.78
N PRO A 246 -12.96 5.89 -11.09
CA PRO A 246 -12.87 7.29 -11.54
C PRO A 246 -12.74 8.30 -10.38
N ARG A 247 -12.63 7.85 -9.14
CA ARG A 247 -12.61 8.73 -7.97
C ARG A 247 -11.36 9.59 -7.94
N LYS A 248 -11.54 10.87 -7.59
CA LYS A 248 -10.46 11.86 -7.43
C LYS A 248 -10.58 12.52 -6.07
N GLY A 249 -9.44 12.87 -5.47
CA GLY A 249 -9.38 13.50 -4.15
C GLY A 249 -8.97 12.51 -3.04
N LEU A 250 -9.29 12.85 -1.79
CA LEU A 250 -8.97 11.99 -0.65
C LEU A 250 -10.02 10.89 -0.48
N VAL A 251 -9.58 9.65 -0.51
CA VAL A 251 -10.42 8.45 -0.37
C VAL A 251 -9.89 7.61 0.79
N ILE A 252 -10.78 7.08 1.62
CA ILE A 252 -10.42 6.11 2.66
C ILE A 252 -10.60 4.69 2.11
N MET A 253 -9.62 3.81 2.30
CA MET A 253 -9.75 2.38 2.07
C MET A 253 -9.85 1.65 3.42
N ARG A 254 -10.84 0.80 3.58
CA ARG A 254 -11.01 -0.07 4.75
C ARG A 254 -9.90 -1.11 4.81
N GLY A 255 -8.81 -0.79 5.48
CA GLY A 255 -7.66 -1.69 5.65
C GLY A 255 -7.26 -1.82 7.11
N PRO A 256 -6.64 -2.95 7.50
CA PRO A 256 -6.16 -3.15 8.87
C PRO A 256 -4.93 -2.29 9.15
N GLY A 257 -4.61 -2.12 10.43
CA GLY A 257 -3.36 -1.47 10.87
C GLY A 257 -2.11 -2.38 10.75
N TYR A 258 -2.21 -3.55 10.12
CA TYR A 258 -1.07 -4.45 9.90
C TYR A 258 -0.40 -4.16 8.56
N ASP A 259 0.80 -3.61 8.61
CA ASP A 259 1.50 -3.00 7.49
C ASP A 259 1.53 -3.83 6.19
N PRO A 260 1.98 -5.12 6.17
CA PRO A 260 2.04 -5.88 4.91
C PRO A 260 0.68 -6.06 4.24
N VAL A 261 -0.37 -6.25 5.04
CA VAL A 261 -1.74 -6.39 4.53
C VAL A 261 -2.27 -5.04 4.05
N SER A 262 -2.01 -3.98 4.81
CA SER A 262 -2.43 -2.62 4.46
C SER A 262 -1.81 -2.16 3.15
N LEU A 263 -0.49 -2.35 2.96
CA LEU A 263 0.20 -2.06 1.71
C LEU A 263 -0.42 -2.82 0.53
N THR A 264 -0.61 -4.14 0.71
CA THR A 264 -1.23 -4.98 -0.32
C THR A 264 -2.59 -4.43 -0.75
N GLY A 265 -3.43 -4.00 0.20
CA GLY A 265 -4.72 -3.38 -0.07
C GLY A 265 -4.61 -2.07 -0.86
N LEU A 266 -3.70 -1.17 -0.46
CA LEU A 266 -3.47 0.11 -1.15
C LEU A 266 -3.04 -0.08 -2.60
N PHE A 267 -2.06 -0.96 -2.85
CA PHE A 267 -1.62 -1.26 -4.22
C PHE A 267 -2.68 -1.99 -5.03
N SER A 268 -3.46 -2.86 -4.40
CA SER A 268 -4.62 -3.51 -5.03
C SER A 268 -5.72 -2.52 -5.41
N THR A 269 -5.92 -1.46 -4.59
CA THR A 269 -6.88 -0.39 -4.86
C THR A 269 -6.43 0.49 -6.02
N GLY A 270 -5.11 0.56 -6.29
CA GLY A 270 -4.54 1.26 -7.43
C GLY A 270 -3.46 2.28 -7.08
N ALA A 271 -2.94 2.29 -5.84
CA ALA A 271 -1.79 3.13 -5.51
C ALA A 271 -0.60 2.79 -6.41
N GLN A 272 0.07 3.81 -6.93
CA GLN A 272 1.22 3.69 -7.83
C GLN A 272 2.54 3.97 -7.10
N VAL A 273 2.46 4.70 -6.00
CA VAL A 273 3.56 5.05 -5.10
C VAL A 273 2.98 5.23 -3.70
N MET A 274 3.80 5.09 -2.68
CA MET A 274 3.37 5.22 -1.30
C MET A 274 4.31 6.10 -0.49
N PHE A 275 3.74 6.90 0.41
CA PHE A 275 4.45 7.42 1.58
C PHE A 275 4.24 6.48 2.77
N TYR A 276 5.33 6.07 3.36
CA TYR A 276 5.36 5.22 4.52
C TYR A 276 6.08 5.91 5.69
N SER A 277 5.32 6.43 6.64
CA SER A 277 5.92 7.06 7.83
C SER A 277 6.23 6.05 8.91
N THR A 278 7.35 6.24 9.61
CA THR A 278 7.77 5.37 10.71
C THR A 278 8.53 6.13 11.79
N GLY A 279 8.25 5.81 13.06
CA GLY A 279 9.01 6.33 14.20
C GLY A 279 10.04 5.34 14.72
N ARG A 280 9.86 4.05 14.41
CA ARG A 280 10.69 2.95 14.90
C ARG A 280 11.64 2.35 13.85
N GLY A 281 11.62 2.90 12.63
CA GLY A 281 12.51 2.45 11.55
C GLY A 281 12.04 1.15 10.90
N ASN A 282 10.78 1.09 10.46
CA ASN A 282 10.27 -0.07 9.73
C ASN A 282 10.76 -0.02 8.25
N PRO A 283 11.57 -1.01 7.79
CA PRO A 283 12.14 -1.02 6.44
C PRO A 283 11.20 -1.62 5.39
N LEU A 284 9.95 -1.92 5.74
CA LEU A 284 9.00 -2.57 4.83
C LEU A 284 8.81 -1.78 3.55
N GLY A 285 8.96 -2.47 2.42
CA GLY A 285 8.63 -2.01 1.10
C GLY A 285 7.56 -2.90 0.45
N PHE A 286 7.28 -2.65 -0.83
CA PHE A 286 6.37 -3.47 -1.60
C PHE A 286 6.95 -3.76 -3.00
N PRO A 287 6.95 -5.02 -3.46
CA PRO A 287 7.77 -5.43 -4.60
C PRO A 287 7.31 -4.87 -5.95
N VAL A 288 6.10 -4.33 -6.06
CA VAL A 288 5.56 -3.85 -7.34
C VAL A 288 5.44 -2.34 -7.45
N ALA A 289 5.74 -1.59 -6.38
CA ALA A 289 5.63 -0.13 -6.41
C ALA A 289 6.50 0.52 -5.32
N PRO A 290 7.07 1.71 -5.57
CA PRO A 290 7.97 2.37 -4.63
C PRO A 290 7.27 2.80 -3.35
N CYS A 291 7.97 2.60 -2.22
CA CYS A 291 7.56 3.03 -0.89
C CYS A 291 8.57 4.03 -0.34
N ILE A 292 8.24 5.31 -0.35
CA ILE A 292 9.06 6.39 0.20
C ILE A 292 8.94 6.39 1.72
N LYS A 293 10.03 6.09 2.43
CA LYS A 293 10.07 5.95 3.88
C LYS A 293 10.45 7.25 4.56
N ILE A 294 9.56 7.75 5.44
CA ILE A 294 9.74 9.00 6.16
C ILE A 294 9.89 8.72 7.65
N CYS A 295 11.10 8.94 8.19
CA CYS A 295 11.36 8.73 9.61
C CYS A 295 10.93 9.94 10.43
N SER A 296 10.04 9.75 11.42
CA SER A 296 9.48 10.82 12.24
C SER A 296 10.46 11.46 13.24
N ASN A 297 11.58 10.78 13.54
CA ASN A 297 12.58 11.28 14.47
C ASN A 297 14.02 11.03 14.00
N SER A 298 14.89 12.02 14.22
CA SER A 298 16.29 11.98 13.78
C SER A 298 17.10 10.87 14.47
N LYS A 299 16.77 10.51 15.70
CA LYS A 299 17.49 9.44 16.43
C LYS A 299 17.32 8.09 15.70
N THR A 300 16.11 7.73 15.33
CA THR A 300 15.84 6.51 14.57
C THR A 300 16.43 6.62 13.15
N TYR A 301 16.31 7.77 12.49
CA TYR A 301 16.87 7.99 11.16
C TYR A 301 18.37 7.66 11.12
N TYR A 302 19.15 8.23 12.03
CA TYR A 302 20.59 7.96 12.11
C TYR A 302 20.91 6.54 12.58
N ALA A 303 20.08 5.96 13.44
CA ALA A 303 20.23 4.56 13.85
C ALA A 303 19.96 3.56 12.71
N MET A 304 19.16 3.97 11.70
CA MET A 304 18.87 3.21 10.49
C MET A 304 19.83 3.54 9.32
N GLY A 305 20.99 4.13 9.62
CA GLY A 305 22.05 4.38 8.65
C GLY A 305 22.12 5.82 8.11
N GLY A 306 21.20 6.71 8.49
CA GLY A 306 21.21 8.12 8.04
C GLY A 306 20.93 8.25 6.54
N ASP A 307 21.70 9.11 5.87
CA ASP A 307 21.51 9.42 4.43
C ASP A 307 21.82 8.23 3.48
N ASP A 308 22.62 7.27 3.95
CA ASP A 308 22.96 6.04 3.22
C ASP A 308 22.19 4.82 3.77
N GLY A 309 21.18 5.05 4.60
CA GLY A 309 20.45 4.01 5.34
C GLY A 309 19.13 3.59 4.72
N ASP A 310 18.26 3.03 5.58
CA ASP A 310 17.00 2.41 5.17
C ASP A 310 15.81 3.38 5.11
N MET A 311 16.03 4.69 5.33
CA MET A 311 14.97 5.72 5.37
C MET A 311 15.27 6.83 4.36
N ASP A 312 14.28 7.19 3.55
CA ASP A 312 14.43 8.19 2.49
C ASP A 312 14.48 9.64 3.01
N ILE A 313 13.70 9.94 4.05
CA ILE A 313 13.53 11.33 4.54
C ILE A 313 13.58 11.37 6.07
N ASN A 314 14.40 12.29 6.61
CA ASN A 314 14.43 12.60 8.04
C ASN A 314 13.42 13.72 8.37
N ALA A 315 12.23 13.35 8.81
CA ALA A 315 11.24 14.30 9.30
C ALA A 315 11.54 14.82 10.73
N GLY A 316 12.37 14.08 11.49
CA GLY A 316 12.80 14.52 12.83
C GLY A 316 13.57 15.82 12.85
N ALA A 317 14.11 16.28 11.70
CA ALA A 317 14.79 17.55 11.52
C ALA A 317 13.91 18.76 11.90
N VAL A 318 12.58 18.62 11.87
CA VAL A 318 11.66 19.65 12.40
C VAL A 318 11.91 19.93 13.88
N VAL A 319 12.21 18.89 14.65
CA VAL A 319 12.44 18.99 16.10
C VAL A 319 13.91 19.25 16.43
N THR A 320 14.85 18.60 15.71
CA THR A 320 16.28 18.67 16.04
C THR A 320 16.99 19.86 15.43
N ASP A 321 16.59 20.27 14.22
CA ASP A 321 17.33 21.26 13.41
C ASP A 321 16.52 22.54 13.17
N GLY A 322 15.29 22.62 13.72
CA GLY A 322 14.39 23.77 13.55
C GLY A 322 13.85 23.92 12.12
N LEU A 323 13.82 22.83 11.34
CA LEU A 323 13.20 22.83 10.01
C LEU A 323 11.72 23.15 10.14
N LYS A 324 11.20 24.06 9.30
CA LYS A 324 9.76 24.36 9.32
C LYS A 324 8.94 23.20 8.75
N PRO A 325 7.73 22.94 9.28
CA PRO A 325 6.86 21.87 8.77
C PRO A 325 6.56 22.01 7.27
N GLU A 326 6.38 23.23 6.77
CA GLU A 326 6.13 23.51 5.35
C GLU A 326 7.35 23.16 4.49
N GLU A 327 8.56 23.50 4.94
CA GLU A 327 9.81 23.15 4.25
C GLU A 327 10.01 21.63 4.18
N LEU A 328 9.59 20.89 5.23
CA LEU A 328 9.58 19.43 5.20
C LEU A 328 8.56 18.91 4.18
N GLY A 329 7.37 19.51 4.12
CA GLY A 329 6.34 19.18 3.12
C GLY A 329 6.87 19.35 1.68
N GLU A 330 7.56 20.46 1.41
CA GLU A 330 8.19 20.72 0.11
C GLU A 330 9.29 19.71 -0.22
N ARG A 331 10.10 19.30 0.77
CA ARG A 331 11.10 18.23 0.59
C ARG A 331 10.45 16.89 0.25
N CYS A 332 9.36 16.53 0.95
CA CYS A 332 8.60 15.31 0.64
C CYS A 332 8.00 15.37 -0.78
N LEU A 333 7.47 16.51 -1.19
CA LEU A 333 6.95 16.71 -2.53
C LEU A 333 8.06 16.59 -3.60
N SER A 334 9.20 17.26 -3.40
CA SER A 334 10.34 17.16 -4.32
C SER A 334 10.81 15.70 -4.44
N TYR A 335 10.92 14.99 -3.32
CA TYR A 335 11.33 13.58 -3.33
C TYR A 335 10.33 12.69 -4.07
N LEU A 336 9.01 12.89 -3.86
CA LEU A 336 7.98 12.20 -4.61
C LEU A 336 8.13 12.42 -6.12
N LEU A 337 8.32 13.67 -6.55
CA LEU A 337 8.51 13.99 -7.96
C LEU A 337 9.77 13.34 -8.55
N ASP A 338 10.87 13.27 -7.78
CA ASP A 338 12.08 12.56 -8.18
C ASP A 338 11.79 11.06 -8.39
N VAL A 339 11.07 10.41 -7.45
CA VAL A 339 10.68 8.99 -7.56
C VAL A 339 9.77 8.77 -8.75
N LEU A 340 8.80 9.64 -8.99
CA LEU A 340 7.95 9.57 -10.18
C LEU A 340 8.75 9.75 -11.47
N ASN A 341 9.90 10.41 -11.44
CA ASN A 341 10.84 10.55 -12.56
C ASN A 341 11.90 9.45 -12.62
N GLY A 342 11.84 8.44 -11.76
CA GLY A 342 12.66 7.23 -11.84
C GLY A 342 13.77 7.12 -10.79
N LYS A 343 13.80 7.99 -9.79
CA LYS A 343 14.65 7.79 -8.62
C LYS A 343 14.17 6.58 -7.82
N LEU A 344 15.09 5.71 -7.44
CA LEU A 344 14.77 4.58 -6.56
C LEU A 344 14.58 5.05 -5.12
N THR A 345 13.70 4.38 -4.40
CA THR A 345 13.55 4.52 -2.94
C THR A 345 14.51 3.56 -2.22
N VAL A 346 14.73 3.76 -0.92
CA VAL A 346 15.59 2.89 -0.12
C VAL A 346 14.77 2.08 0.90
N PRO A 347 15.09 0.81 1.15
CA PRO A 347 15.88 -0.11 0.31
C PRO A 347 15.03 -0.64 -0.84
N GLU A 348 15.61 -0.76 -2.03
CA GLU A 348 15.06 -1.47 -3.18
C GLU A 348 16.14 -2.30 -3.87
#